data_7ded6bca88014be76155f30ee8aae31d
#
_entry.id   7ded6bca88014be76155f30ee8aae31d
#
_cell.length_a   1.000
_cell.length_b   1.000
_cell.length_c   1.000
_cell.angle_alpha   90.00
_cell.angle_beta   90.00
_cell.angle_gamma   90.00
#
_symmetry.space_group_name_H-M   'P 1'
#
loop_
_entity.id
_entity.type
_entity.pdbx_description
1 polymer ?
#
loop_
_entity_poly.entity_id
_entity_poly.type
_entity_poly.pdbx_seq_one_letter_code
_entity_poly.pdbx_strand_id
1 'polypeptide(L)'
;MHVSRLIFIFAAGAVMLAACETVPEPSEIPEDLTTQEYFQRAQEAMDDQHYQTAMVYYETFLERHPDDVENRMAARYEIAFLHYKMEEYDTAKQQFRDILERYEESDENLPEWVRVLSEKLIDKIETIQKTDQEPVRRAGPTEPPEPTQPQPTQ
;
A
#
# COMPACT_ATOMS: atom_id res chain seq x y z
N MET A 1 -59.25 -33.46 -3.57
CA MET A 1 -58.65 -32.55 -2.57
C MET A 1 -57.17 -32.48 -2.84
N HIS A 2 -56.72 -31.44 -3.61
CA HIS A 2 -55.32 -31.24 -3.94
C HIS A 2 -54.83 -30.01 -3.16
N VAL A 3 -53.96 -30.26 -2.17
CA VAL A 3 -53.29 -29.22 -1.43
C VAL A 3 -52.09 -28.78 -2.22
N SER A 4 -52.21 -27.64 -2.88
CA SER A 4 -51.17 -27.02 -3.64
C SER A 4 -50.12 -26.42 -2.68
N ARG A 5 -48.94 -27.03 -2.60
CA ARG A 5 -47.77 -26.48 -1.86
C ARG A 5 -47.17 -25.35 -2.67
N LEU A 6 -47.49 -24.11 -2.32
CA LEU A 6 -46.79 -22.91 -2.76
C LEU A 6 -45.47 -22.84 -2.03
N ILE A 7 -44.40 -23.18 -2.73
CA ILE A 7 -43.01 -22.94 -2.28
C ILE A 7 -42.68 -21.49 -2.63
N PHE A 8 -42.71 -20.61 -1.62
CA PHE A 8 -42.18 -19.27 -1.72
C PHE A 8 -40.64 -19.38 -1.71
N ILE A 9 -40.02 -19.27 -2.87
CA ILE A 9 -38.58 -19.06 -3.00
C ILE A 9 -38.32 -17.60 -2.68
N PHE A 10 -37.88 -17.32 -1.46
CA PHE A 10 -37.38 -16.03 -1.05
C PHE A 10 -35.95 -15.88 -1.64
N ALA A 11 -35.86 -15.31 -2.83
CA ALA A 11 -34.59 -14.89 -3.39
C ALA A 11 -34.12 -13.64 -2.61
N ALA A 12 -33.37 -13.87 -1.53
CA ALA A 12 -32.68 -12.83 -0.83
C ALA A 12 -31.51 -12.35 -1.72
N GLY A 13 -31.79 -11.36 -2.56
CA GLY A 13 -30.76 -10.62 -3.29
C GLY A 13 -29.91 -9.85 -2.29
N ALA A 14 -28.72 -10.35 -1.96
CA ALA A 14 -27.72 -9.61 -1.25
C ALA A 14 -27.27 -8.47 -2.18
N VAL A 15 -27.83 -7.29 -2.01
CA VAL A 15 -27.30 -6.06 -2.61
C VAL A 15 -26.00 -5.78 -1.88
N MET A 16 -24.86 -6.15 -2.49
CA MET A 16 -23.55 -5.69 -2.12
C MET A 16 -23.54 -4.17 -2.40
N LEU A 17 -23.82 -3.38 -1.37
CA LEU A 17 -23.52 -1.95 -1.36
C LEU A 17 -22.00 -1.87 -1.32
N ALA A 18 -21.36 -1.77 -2.49
CA ALA A 18 -20.02 -1.28 -2.59
C ALA A 18 -20.09 0.17 -2.05
N ALA A 19 -19.67 0.36 -0.80
CA ALA A 19 -19.43 1.70 -0.28
C ALA A 19 -18.30 2.27 -1.12
N CYS A 20 -18.64 3.08 -2.13
CA CYS A 20 -17.65 3.88 -2.83
C CYS A 20 -17.09 4.85 -1.79
N GLU A 21 -15.84 4.65 -1.40
CA GLU A 21 -15.12 5.65 -0.65
C GLU A 21 -15.16 6.96 -1.43
N THR A 22 -15.69 8.01 -0.83
CA THR A 22 -15.62 9.35 -1.39
C THR A 22 -14.36 9.99 -0.83
N VAL A 23 -13.30 10.02 -1.64
CA VAL A 23 -12.05 10.69 -1.29
C VAL A 23 -12.33 12.21 -1.28
N PRO A 24 -12.06 12.92 -0.19
CA PRO A 24 -12.30 14.36 -0.12
C PRO A 24 -11.36 15.12 -1.04
N GLU A 25 -11.85 16.21 -1.63
CA GLU A 25 -10.98 17.15 -2.30
C GLU A 25 -10.18 17.98 -1.26
N PRO A 26 -8.94 18.41 -1.55
CA PRO A 26 -8.15 19.24 -0.64
C PRO A 26 -8.89 20.53 -0.17
N SER A 27 -9.77 21.05 -1.02
CA SER A 27 -10.61 22.23 -0.71
C SER A 27 -11.73 21.96 0.30
N GLU A 28 -12.09 20.68 0.52
CA GLU A 28 -13.10 20.27 1.50
C GLU A 28 -12.49 20.05 2.89
N ILE A 29 -11.15 19.98 2.97
CA ILE A 29 -10.44 19.88 4.24
C ILE A 29 -10.43 21.26 4.91
N PRO A 30 -10.93 21.40 6.17
CA PRO A 30 -10.94 22.66 6.90
C PRO A 30 -9.55 23.30 6.93
N GLU A 31 -9.49 24.62 6.74
CA GLU A 31 -8.21 25.35 6.70
C GLU A 31 -7.57 25.55 8.09
N ASP A 32 -8.37 25.44 9.14
CA ASP A 32 -7.99 25.69 10.54
C ASP A 32 -7.55 24.42 11.29
N LEU A 33 -7.32 23.30 10.58
CA LEU A 33 -6.82 22.09 11.22
C LEU A 33 -5.40 22.30 11.76
N THR A 34 -5.20 21.83 12.99
CA THR A 34 -3.86 21.72 13.57
C THR A 34 -3.09 20.54 12.95
N THR A 35 -1.76 20.56 13.04
CA THR A 35 -0.90 19.43 12.63
C THR A 35 -1.41 18.10 13.21
N GLN A 36 -1.75 18.08 14.50
CA GLN A 36 -2.28 16.89 15.16
C GLN A 36 -3.58 16.39 14.53
N GLU A 37 -4.49 17.29 14.17
CA GLU A 37 -5.77 16.92 13.55
C GLU A 37 -5.59 16.37 12.13
N TYR A 38 -4.66 16.91 11.33
CA TYR A 38 -4.31 16.33 10.04
C TYR A 38 -3.85 14.88 10.18
N PHE A 39 -2.90 14.64 11.08
CA PHE A 39 -2.36 13.29 11.31
C PHE A 39 -3.41 12.36 11.89
N GLN A 40 -4.23 12.81 12.83
CA GLN A 40 -5.30 12.00 13.40
C GLN A 40 -6.29 11.54 12.32
N ARG A 41 -6.79 12.45 11.48
CA ARG A 41 -7.74 12.11 10.41
C ARG A 41 -7.13 11.19 9.37
N ALA A 42 -5.86 11.40 9.02
CA ALA A 42 -5.15 10.50 8.13
C ALA A 42 -5.00 9.10 8.73
N GLN A 43 -4.67 8.98 10.02
CA GLN A 43 -4.56 7.70 10.72
C GLN A 43 -5.92 7.00 10.83
N GLU A 44 -7.00 7.71 11.16
CA GLU A 44 -8.36 7.17 11.18
C GLU A 44 -8.75 6.60 9.80
N ALA A 45 -8.47 7.34 8.72
CA ALA A 45 -8.70 6.86 7.36
C ALA A 45 -7.84 5.62 7.02
N MET A 46 -6.59 5.58 7.47
CA MET A 46 -5.68 4.45 7.26
C MET A 46 -6.14 3.20 8.02
N ASP A 47 -6.65 3.35 9.24
CA ASP A 47 -7.19 2.24 10.05
C ASP A 47 -8.43 1.62 9.38
N ASP A 48 -9.23 2.44 8.72
CA ASP A 48 -10.38 2.01 7.91
C ASP A 48 -9.99 1.52 6.50
N GLN A 49 -8.68 1.47 6.18
CA GLN A 49 -8.12 1.12 4.88
C GLN A 49 -8.48 2.10 3.74
N HIS A 50 -8.94 3.29 4.07
CA HIS A 50 -9.20 4.39 3.16
C HIS A 50 -7.89 5.14 2.80
N TYR A 51 -6.97 4.42 2.13
CA TYR A 51 -5.61 4.90 1.90
C TYR A 51 -5.54 6.17 1.06
N GLN A 52 -6.44 6.34 0.09
CA GLN A 52 -6.50 7.55 -0.73
C GLN A 52 -6.94 8.76 0.10
N THR A 53 -7.92 8.58 0.99
CA THR A 53 -8.34 9.64 1.92
C THR A 53 -7.22 10.03 2.87
N ALA A 54 -6.49 9.06 3.44
CA ALA A 54 -5.33 9.32 4.28
C ALA A 54 -4.25 10.11 3.53
N MET A 55 -3.98 9.75 2.28
CA MET A 55 -3.01 10.44 1.42
C MET A 55 -3.37 11.90 1.23
N VAL A 56 -4.64 12.22 0.92
CA VAL A 56 -5.10 13.61 0.74
C VAL A 56 -4.88 14.45 2.00
N TYR A 57 -5.08 13.90 3.21
CA TYR A 57 -4.79 14.64 4.44
C TYR A 57 -3.30 14.94 4.61
N TYR A 58 -2.41 13.98 4.36
CA TYR A 58 -0.97 14.22 4.45
C TYR A 58 -0.45 15.17 3.37
N GLU A 59 -0.92 15.04 2.13
CA GLU A 59 -0.55 15.94 1.03
C GLU A 59 -1.02 17.37 1.29
N THR A 60 -2.27 17.54 1.75
CA THR A 60 -2.80 18.84 2.12
C THR A 60 -2.01 19.47 3.29
N PHE A 61 -1.59 18.66 4.27
CA PHE A 61 -0.71 19.11 5.33
C PHE A 61 0.63 19.60 4.77
N LEU A 62 1.26 18.84 3.88
CA LEU A 62 2.53 19.23 3.25
C LEU A 62 2.44 20.55 2.49
N GLU A 63 1.31 20.82 1.85
CA GLU A 63 1.05 22.07 1.12
C GLU A 63 0.86 23.25 2.04
N ARG A 64 0.05 23.07 3.11
CA ARG A 64 -0.35 24.18 3.99
C ARG A 64 0.65 24.52 5.10
N HIS A 65 1.56 23.57 5.43
CA HIS A 65 2.56 23.74 6.50
C HIS A 65 4.00 23.62 5.98
N PRO A 66 4.45 24.53 5.08
CA PRO A 66 5.77 24.46 4.46
C PRO A 66 6.94 24.59 5.45
N ASP A 67 6.72 25.25 6.59
CA ASP A 67 7.76 25.56 7.58
C ASP A 67 7.87 24.51 8.71
N ASP A 68 6.94 23.54 8.79
CA ASP A 68 6.95 22.48 9.81
C ASP A 68 7.83 21.31 9.39
N VAL A 69 9.15 21.51 9.43
CA VAL A 69 10.14 20.56 8.89
C VAL A 69 9.98 19.16 9.46
N GLU A 70 9.83 19.03 10.78
CA GLU A 70 9.74 17.74 11.48
C GLU A 70 8.50 16.93 11.03
N ASN A 71 7.32 17.55 11.09
CA ASN A 71 6.08 16.88 10.73
C ASN A 71 5.95 16.68 9.22
N ARG A 72 6.60 17.53 8.40
CA ARG A 72 6.68 17.30 6.95
C ARG A 72 7.48 16.04 6.62
N MET A 73 8.56 15.76 7.34
CA MET A 73 9.30 14.51 7.15
C MET A 73 8.46 13.31 7.58
N ALA A 74 7.72 13.42 8.68
CA ALA A 74 6.77 12.41 9.11
C ALA A 74 5.67 12.17 8.05
N ALA A 75 5.04 13.25 7.54
CA ALA A 75 4.00 13.13 6.51
C ALA A 75 4.51 12.49 5.21
N ARG A 76 5.73 12.83 4.76
CA ARG A 76 6.36 12.18 3.59
C ARG A 76 6.58 10.69 3.83
N TYR A 77 7.02 10.30 5.02
CA TYR A 77 7.16 8.90 5.40
C TYR A 77 5.81 8.17 5.35
N GLU A 78 4.74 8.77 5.92
CA GLU A 78 3.41 8.17 5.91
C GLU A 78 2.84 8.01 4.49
N ILE A 79 3.06 8.98 3.59
CA ILE A 79 2.67 8.86 2.17
C ILE A 79 3.40 7.69 1.50
N ALA A 80 4.72 7.56 1.71
CA ALA A 80 5.49 6.43 1.19
C ALA A 80 5.01 5.10 1.78
N PHE A 81 4.62 5.10 3.06
CA PHE A 81 4.06 3.94 3.74
C PHE A 81 2.67 3.57 3.21
N LEU A 82 1.83 4.55 2.85
CA LEU A 82 0.55 4.30 2.18
C LEU A 82 0.75 3.61 0.82
N HIS A 83 1.70 4.05 0.00
CA HIS A 83 2.06 3.34 -1.24
C HIS A 83 2.51 1.90 -0.96
N TYR A 84 3.31 1.68 0.09
CA TYR A 84 3.67 0.33 0.52
C TYR A 84 2.44 -0.51 0.91
N LYS A 85 1.47 0.07 1.62
CA LYS A 85 0.21 -0.60 2.01
C LYS A 85 -0.69 -0.93 0.82
N MET A 86 -0.63 -0.13 -0.24
CA MET A 86 -1.31 -0.37 -1.53
C MET A 86 -0.55 -1.32 -2.45
N GLU A 87 0.57 -1.90 -1.99
CA GLU A 87 1.45 -2.78 -2.76
C GLU A 87 2.12 -2.09 -3.97
N GLU A 88 2.14 -0.77 -4.00
CA GLU A 88 2.82 0.04 -5.00
C GLU A 88 4.31 0.17 -4.67
N TYR A 89 4.99 -1.00 -4.62
CA TYR A 89 6.32 -1.14 -4.05
C TYR A 89 7.40 -0.29 -4.72
N ASP A 90 7.33 -0.09 -6.03
CA ASP A 90 8.33 0.73 -6.73
C ASP A 90 8.19 2.21 -6.36
N THR A 91 6.95 2.71 -6.28
CA THR A 91 6.66 4.09 -5.83
C THR A 91 7.08 4.29 -4.39
N ALA A 92 6.69 3.38 -3.50
CA ALA A 92 7.06 3.43 -2.08
C ALA A 92 8.58 3.45 -1.90
N LYS A 93 9.30 2.56 -2.57
CA LYS A 93 10.76 2.47 -2.50
C LYS A 93 11.44 3.76 -3.00
N GLN A 94 10.94 4.33 -4.09
CA GLN A 94 11.48 5.60 -4.59
C GLN A 94 11.28 6.72 -3.58
N GLN A 95 10.08 6.86 -3.02
CA GLN A 95 9.79 7.90 -2.03
C GLN A 95 10.59 7.73 -0.73
N PHE A 96 10.82 6.49 -0.26
CA PHE A 96 11.71 6.25 0.88
C PHE A 96 13.16 6.64 0.56
N ARG A 97 13.66 6.43 -0.66
CA ARG A 97 14.99 6.90 -1.08
C ARG A 97 15.06 8.42 -1.12
N ASP A 98 14.04 9.08 -1.65
CA ASP A 98 13.97 10.55 -1.68
C ASP A 98 13.96 11.14 -0.25
N ILE A 99 13.35 10.44 0.70
CA ILE A 99 13.42 10.78 2.13
C ILE A 99 14.87 10.65 2.63
N LEU A 100 15.56 9.54 2.36
CA LEU A 100 16.93 9.33 2.82
C LEU A 100 17.92 10.33 2.22
N GLU A 101 17.76 10.69 0.96
CA GLU A 101 18.57 11.72 0.29
C GLU A 101 18.51 13.06 1.03
N ARG A 102 17.35 13.44 1.58
CA ARG A 102 17.21 14.66 2.37
C ARG A 102 18.02 14.66 3.67
N TYR A 103 18.28 13.49 4.28
CA TYR A 103 19.17 13.39 5.44
C TYR A 103 20.64 13.58 5.08
N GLU A 104 21.03 13.32 3.84
CA GLU A 104 22.40 13.54 3.35
C GLU A 104 22.63 15.00 2.93
N GLU A 105 21.57 15.67 2.44
CA GLU A 105 21.66 17.03 1.90
C GLU A 105 21.36 18.14 2.90
N SER A 106 20.69 17.83 4.01
CA SER A 106 20.19 18.83 4.97
C SER A 106 21.00 18.85 6.25
N ASP A 107 21.35 20.05 6.68
CA ASP A 107 21.91 20.32 8.03
C ASP A 107 20.80 20.46 9.10
N GLU A 108 19.53 20.27 8.73
CA GLU A 108 18.40 20.36 9.64
C GLU A 108 18.32 19.15 10.57
N ASN A 109 17.83 19.35 11.79
CA ASN A 109 17.61 18.28 12.74
C ASN A 109 16.33 17.50 12.37
N LEU A 110 16.44 16.56 11.43
CA LEU A 110 15.35 15.72 10.98
C LEU A 110 15.08 14.55 11.95
N PRO A 111 13.82 14.06 12.07
CA PRO A 111 13.48 13.02 13.02
C PRO A 111 14.12 11.66 12.66
N GLU A 112 15.05 11.20 13.47
CA GLU A 112 15.86 10.00 13.23
C GLU A 112 15.03 8.73 12.98
N TRP A 113 13.86 8.59 13.61
CA TRP A 113 12.98 7.45 13.41
C TRP A 113 12.49 7.31 11.95
N VAL A 114 12.30 8.44 11.25
CA VAL A 114 11.90 8.44 9.82
C VAL A 114 13.00 7.79 8.97
N ARG A 115 14.25 8.16 9.20
CA ARG A 115 15.40 7.57 8.50
C ARG A 115 15.46 6.06 8.72
N VAL A 116 15.45 5.63 9.99
CA VAL A 116 15.56 4.22 10.36
C VAL A 116 14.43 3.37 9.80
N LEU A 117 13.19 3.88 9.83
CA LEU A 117 12.05 3.14 9.30
C LEU A 117 12.03 3.11 7.76
N SER A 118 12.49 4.17 7.09
CA SER A 118 12.61 4.21 5.63
C SER A 118 13.61 3.15 5.14
N GLU A 119 14.79 3.06 5.75
CA GLU A 119 15.79 2.03 5.45
C GLU A 119 15.18 0.61 5.59
N LYS A 120 14.51 0.33 6.70
CA LYS A 120 13.87 -0.98 6.96
C LYS A 120 12.78 -1.33 5.94
N LEU A 121 12.00 -0.35 5.50
CA LEU A 121 10.95 -0.60 4.51
C LEU A 121 11.51 -0.82 3.12
N ILE A 122 12.58 -0.15 2.73
CA ILE A 122 13.31 -0.45 1.49
C ILE A 122 13.79 -1.90 1.50
N ASP A 123 14.47 -2.35 2.55
CA ASP A 123 14.96 -3.73 2.68
C ASP A 123 13.81 -4.76 2.60
N LYS A 124 12.69 -4.45 3.24
CA LYS A 124 11.50 -5.30 3.22
C LYS A 124 10.89 -5.40 1.83
N ILE A 125 10.74 -4.28 1.12
CA ILE A 125 10.23 -4.24 -0.26
C ILE A 125 11.15 -5.06 -1.18
N GLU A 126 12.47 -4.89 -1.08
CA GLU A 126 13.43 -5.63 -1.89
C GLU A 126 13.36 -7.14 -1.65
N THR A 127 13.09 -7.55 -0.40
CA THR A 127 12.88 -8.96 -0.06
C THR A 127 11.61 -9.51 -0.70
N ILE A 128 10.50 -8.77 -0.65
CA ILE A 128 9.23 -9.14 -1.30
C ILE A 128 9.44 -9.30 -2.79
N GLN A 129 10.03 -8.29 -3.45
CA GLN A 129 10.26 -8.29 -4.90
C GLN A 129 11.18 -9.43 -5.37
N LYS A 130 12.18 -9.82 -4.57
CA LYS A 130 13.03 -10.99 -4.86
C LYS A 130 12.26 -12.30 -4.77
N THR A 131 11.42 -12.45 -3.74
CA THR A 131 10.63 -13.67 -3.54
C THR A 131 9.64 -13.87 -4.67
N ASP A 132 9.01 -12.82 -5.17
CA ASP A 132 8.06 -12.89 -6.29
C ASP A 132 8.73 -13.25 -7.63
N GLN A 133 10.02 -12.94 -7.79
CA GLN A 133 10.79 -13.24 -8.98
C GLN A 133 11.38 -14.68 -8.99
N GLU A 134 11.54 -15.33 -7.84
CA GLU A 134 12.13 -16.68 -7.75
C GLU A 134 11.27 -17.83 -8.29
N PRO A 135 9.91 -17.86 -8.18
CA PRO A 135 9.12 -19.00 -8.64
C PRO A 135 9.22 -19.25 -10.14
N VAL A 136 9.47 -18.23 -10.96
CA VAL A 136 9.61 -18.37 -12.42
C VAL A 136 10.94 -19.02 -12.81
N ARG A 137 11.98 -18.91 -12.00
CA ARG A 137 13.29 -19.55 -12.28
C ARG A 137 13.37 -21.02 -11.91
N ARG A 138 12.51 -21.51 -10.98
CA ARG A 138 12.45 -22.93 -10.60
C ARG A 138 11.63 -23.79 -11.55
N ALA A 139 10.79 -23.18 -12.39
CA ALA A 139 10.09 -23.83 -13.49
C ALA A 139 10.91 -23.74 -14.78
N GLY A 140 12.17 -24.17 -14.74
CA GLY A 140 12.94 -24.44 -15.94
C GLY A 140 12.20 -25.50 -16.77
N PRO A 141 12.35 -25.50 -18.13
CA PRO A 141 11.66 -26.45 -18.96
C PRO A 141 11.97 -27.88 -18.46
N THR A 142 10.92 -28.59 -18.09
CA THR A 142 11.02 -30.03 -17.82
C THR A 142 11.53 -30.66 -19.10
N GLU A 143 12.79 -31.10 -19.10
CA GLU A 143 13.40 -31.84 -20.18
C GLU A 143 12.49 -33.05 -20.51
N PRO A 144 12.07 -33.21 -21.77
CA PRO A 144 11.23 -34.36 -22.12
C PRO A 144 11.96 -35.65 -21.78
N PRO A 145 11.27 -36.69 -21.29
CA PRO A 145 11.91 -37.95 -20.93
C PRO A 145 12.65 -38.52 -22.16
N GLU A 146 13.92 -38.84 -21.94
CA GLU A 146 14.79 -39.45 -22.94
C GLU A 146 14.15 -40.73 -23.49
N PRO A 147 14.09 -40.95 -24.82
CA PRO A 147 13.47 -42.15 -25.39
C PRO A 147 14.25 -43.38 -24.95
N THR A 148 13.55 -44.26 -24.24
CA THR A 148 14.08 -45.56 -23.79
C THR A 148 14.56 -46.39 -25.00
N GLN A 149 15.86 -46.58 -25.11
CA GLN A 149 16.41 -47.46 -26.14
C GLN A 149 16.01 -48.92 -25.87
N PRO A 150 15.55 -49.69 -26.87
CA PRO A 150 15.23 -51.11 -26.68
C PRO A 150 16.51 -51.90 -26.42
N GLN A 151 16.51 -52.69 -25.35
CA GLN A 151 17.62 -53.59 -25.00
C GLN A 151 17.68 -54.79 -26.00
N PRO A 152 18.85 -55.20 -26.46
CA PRO A 152 18.97 -56.39 -27.32
C PRO A 152 18.69 -57.65 -26.51
N THR A 153 17.74 -58.44 -26.95
CA THR A 153 17.49 -59.81 -26.48
C THR A 153 18.62 -60.75 -26.91
N GLN A 154 19.25 -61.43 -25.93
CA GLN A 154 20.10 -62.61 -26.16
C GLN A 154 19.26 -63.90 -26.14
#